data_ed91b098c53d559a14a43be4b8dc72a1
#
_entry.id   ed91b098c53d559a14a43be4b8dc72a1
#
_cell.length_a   1.000
_cell.length_b   1.000
_cell.length_c   1.000
_cell.angle_alpha   90.00
_cell.angle_beta   90.00
_cell.angle_gamma   90.00
#
_symmetry.space_group_name_H-M   'P 1'
#
loop_
_entity.id
_entity.type
_entity.pdbx_description
1 polymer ?
#
loop_
_entity_poly.entity_id
_entity_poly.type
_entity_poly.pdbx_seq_one_letter_code
_entity_poly.pdbx_strand_id
1 'polypeptide(L)'
;MKPIFKIAVLATLVGATPVLAQHAGHGGGAPKGAVAPDWTTYPVLVSGGGFSRSGAKFQVFNMHAMEGASYASFDGDGQADLTLATQSLPIDENGALTVKSGTRGGYYLVRITGHGPGGEEATATTLKYFSNPGPAPRDVLNARRPGFEIMPAVLPREHSHYRENETWTFNVRMNGDPMADLPVVLETSNGTQSTYTTKEDGTVEVTFPGDFKDIPKDQWNHGRPPASKFVIAVRNGGLLATYNDSYNLDAYGDKNLWAGIGFTVLGMVAAVPIVRRRKKTNQGG
;
A
#
# COMPACT_ATOMS: atom_id res chain seq x y z
N MET A 1 40.21 -40.07 48.44
CA MET A 1 40.57 -39.42 47.19
C MET A 1 39.29 -39.11 46.40
N LYS A 2 38.88 -37.84 46.32
CA LYS A 2 37.72 -37.40 45.58
C LYS A 2 38.21 -36.61 44.36
N PRO A 3 37.78 -36.85 43.14
CA PRO A 3 38.16 -36.02 41.99
C PRO A 3 37.27 -34.77 41.92
N ILE A 4 37.89 -33.63 41.73
CA ILE A 4 37.28 -32.33 41.55
C ILE A 4 37.02 -32.15 40.04
N PHE A 5 35.77 -32.11 39.64
CA PHE A 5 35.38 -31.72 38.28
C PHE A 5 35.35 -30.20 38.14
N LYS A 6 36.24 -29.70 37.31
CA LYS A 6 36.23 -28.27 36.90
C LYS A 6 35.28 -28.12 35.71
N ILE A 7 34.15 -27.41 35.90
CA ILE A 7 33.26 -27.01 34.84
C ILE A 7 33.81 -25.71 34.24
N ALA A 8 34.23 -25.76 32.98
CA ALA A 8 34.57 -24.59 32.19
C ALA A 8 33.27 -24.02 31.59
N VAL A 9 32.90 -22.80 32.00
CA VAL A 9 31.81 -22.03 31.42
C VAL A 9 32.36 -21.33 30.18
N LEU A 10 31.91 -21.76 29.01
CA LEU A 10 32.18 -21.10 27.72
C LEU A 10 31.18 -19.98 27.53
N ALA A 11 31.62 -18.73 27.72
CA ALA A 11 30.79 -17.55 27.43
C ALA A 11 30.88 -17.26 25.93
N THR A 12 29.79 -17.55 25.20
CA THR A 12 29.62 -17.11 23.82
C THR A 12 29.24 -15.64 23.81
N LEU A 13 30.17 -14.77 23.38
CA LEU A 13 29.85 -13.39 23.01
C LEU A 13 29.02 -13.40 21.71
N VAL A 14 27.76 -13.06 21.80
CA VAL A 14 26.95 -12.70 20.65
C VAL A 14 27.32 -11.27 20.29
N GLY A 15 28.10 -11.12 19.23
CA GLY A 15 28.44 -9.82 18.66
C GLY A 15 27.24 -9.25 17.93
N ALA A 16 26.63 -8.20 18.48
CA ALA A 16 25.68 -7.38 17.78
C ALA A 16 26.40 -6.58 16.69
N THR A 17 26.21 -6.93 15.42
CA THR A 17 26.66 -6.11 14.30
C THR A 17 25.75 -4.89 14.18
N PRO A 18 26.28 -3.65 14.19
CA PRO A 18 25.46 -2.48 13.93
C PRO A 18 25.00 -2.49 12.47
N VAL A 19 23.68 -2.48 12.24
CA VAL A 19 23.10 -2.22 10.93
C VAL A 19 23.39 -0.76 10.60
N LEU A 20 24.37 -0.52 9.75
CA LEU A 20 24.65 0.80 9.19
C LEU A 20 23.52 1.13 8.20
N ALA A 21 22.63 2.03 8.59
CA ALA A 21 21.68 2.65 7.70
C ALA A 21 22.44 3.40 6.59
N GLN A 22 22.48 2.86 5.39
CA GLN A 22 23.04 3.55 4.23
C GLN A 22 22.15 4.73 3.84
N HIS A 23 22.68 5.93 4.03
CA HIS A 23 22.13 7.13 3.41
C HIS A 23 22.19 6.99 1.89
N ALA A 24 21.04 6.80 1.24
CA ALA A 24 20.92 6.92 -0.20
C ALA A 24 21.10 8.40 -0.59
N GLY A 25 22.29 8.73 -1.09
CA GLY A 25 22.62 10.05 -1.63
C GLY A 25 21.74 10.39 -2.83
N HIS A 26 21.34 11.66 -2.94
CA HIS A 26 20.64 12.26 -4.07
C HIS A 26 21.56 12.37 -5.30
N GLY A 27 21.89 11.26 -5.93
CA GLY A 27 22.60 11.21 -7.20
C GLY A 27 21.78 10.40 -8.19
N GLY A 28 21.45 10.98 -9.35
CA GLY A 28 20.70 10.33 -10.42
C GLY A 28 21.48 9.22 -11.12
N GLY A 29 21.82 8.16 -10.40
CA GLY A 29 22.27 6.90 -10.95
C GLY A 29 21.06 6.00 -11.24
N ALA A 30 21.19 5.12 -12.23
CA ALA A 30 20.20 4.10 -12.51
C ALA A 30 19.81 3.38 -11.20
N PRO A 31 18.52 3.11 -10.97
CA PRO A 31 18.08 2.47 -9.73
C PRO A 31 18.79 1.13 -9.60
N LYS A 32 19.61 0.98 -8.55
CA LYS A 32 20.09 -0.33 -8.14
C LYS A 32 18.87 -1.20 -7.91
N GLY A 33 18.84 -2.39 -8.49
CA GLY A 33 17.71 -3.32 -8.39
C GLY A 33 17.17 -3.34 -6.97
N ALA A 34 15.85 -3.24 -6.81
CA ALA A 34 15.26 -3.30 -5.49
C ALA A 34 15.62 -4.64 -4.86
N VAL A 35 16.09 -4.59 -3.61
CA VAL A 35 16.34 -5.81 -2.85
C VAL A 35 15.02 -6.56 -2.76
N ALA A 36 15.05 -7.85 -3.12
CA ALA A 36 13.87 -8.71 -2.99
C ALA A 36 13.34 -8.64 -1.56
N PRO A 37 12.03 -8.53 -1.35
CA PRO A 37 11.47 -8.54 -0.02
C PRO A 37 11.70 -9.91 0.63
N ASP A 38 12.23 -9.90 1.84
CA ASP A 38 12.48 -11.09 2.67
C ASP A 38 11.29 -11.45 3.59
N TRP A 39 10.26 -10.59 3.61
CA TRP A 39 9.12 -10.70 4.51
C TRP A 39 7.92 -11.47 3.93
N THR A 40 7.92 -11.77 2.64
CA THR A 40 6.85 -12.55 1.99
C THR A 40 7.39 -13.45 0.90
N THR A 41 6.73 -14.61 0.73
CA THR A 41 6.95 -15.51 -0.42
C THR A 41 5.90 -15.33 -1.52
N TYR A 42 4.90 -14.48 -1.30
CA TYR A 42 3.89 -14.19 -2.31
C TYR A 42 4.45 -13.31 -3.44
N PRO A 43 3.95 -13.47 -4.66
CA PRO A 43 4.23 -12.55 -5.76
C PRO A 43 3.84 -11.11 -5.43
N VAL A 44 4.78 -10.18 -5.54
CA VAL A 44 4.55 -8.76 -5.30
C VAL A 44 5.31 -7.88 -6.28
N LEU A 45 4.80 -6.68 -6.52
CA LEU A 45 5.39 -5.62 -7.29
C LEU A 45 6.03 -4.59 -6.35
N VAL A 46 7.35 -4.63 -6.23
CA VAL A 46 8.09 -3.75 -5.34
C VAL A 46 8.43 -2.44 -6.05
N SER A 47 7.96 -1.32 -5.52
CA SER A 47 8.30 0.00 -6.05
C SER A 47 9.79 0.28 -5.88
N GLY A 48 10.52 0.39 -6.99
CA GLY A 48 11.98 0.55 -7.06
C GLY A 48 12.44 1.99 -7.25
N GLY A 49 11.67 2.96 -6.98
CA GLY A 49 12.02 4.36 -7.22
C GLY A 49 11.70 4.79 -8.65
N GLY A 50 11.54 6.07 -8.83
CA GLY A 50 11.20 6.70 -10.10
C GLY A 50 10.66 8.09 -9.83
N PHE A 51 11.31 9.10 -10.34
CA PHE A 51 10.81 10.47 -10.34
C PHE A 51 11.60 11.28 -11.36
N SER A 52 10.90 11.96 -12.25
CA SER A 52 11.48 12.99 -13.07
C SER A 52 10.94 14.36 -12.64
N ARG A 53 11.82 15.31 -12.38
CA ARG A 53 11.43 16.70 -12.11
C ARG A 53 10.98 17.43 -13.37
N SER A 54 11.44 16.97 -14.54
CA SER A 54 11.11 17.55 -15.84
C SER A 54 10.71 16.43 -16.79
N GLY A 55 9.48 16.43 -17.28
CA GLY A 55 8.96 15.45 -18.23
C GLY A 55 7.93 14.49 -17.66
N ALA A 56 7.67 13.39 -18.36
CA ALA A 56 6.74 12.37 -17.94
C ALA A 56 7.20 11.69 -16.64
N LYS A 57 6.32 11.61 -15.67
CA LYS A 57 6.58 10.88 -14.43
C LYS A 57 6.62 9.39 -14.73
N PHE A 58 7.51 8.68 -14.06
CA PHE A 58 7.60 7.23 -14.20
C PHE A 58 7.80 6.56 -12.85
N GLN A 59 7.48 5.29 -12.80
CA GLN A 59 7.74 4.39 -11.67
C GLN A 59 8.34 3.11 -12.18
N VAL A 60 9.43 2.68 -11.58
CA VAL A 60 9.99 1.35 -11.77
C VAL A 60 9.37 0.41 -10.74
N PHE A 61 8.97 -0.78 -11.18
CA PHE A 61 8.56 -1.87 -10.32
C PHE A 61 9.50 -3.05 -10.56
N ASN A 62 9.90 -3.71 -9.49
CA ASN A 62 10.62 -4.95 -9.53
C ASN A 62 9.68 -6.08 -9.12
N MET A 63 9.68 -7.11 -9.91
CA MET A 63 8.93 -8.33 -9.69
C MET A 63 9.62 -9.18 -8.63
N HIS A 64 8.86 -9.74 -7.70
CA HIS A 64 9.34 -10.68 -6.70
C HIS A 64 8.47 -11.93 -6.70
N ALA A 65 9.09 -13.10 -6.51
CA ALA A 65 8.44 -14.41 -6.39
C ALA A 65 7.51 -14.75 -7.57
N MET A 66 7.91 -14.42 -8.79
CA MET A 66 7.16 -14.74 -10.01
C MET A 66 8.10 -15.03 -11.17
N GLU A 67 7.80 -16.06 -11.94
CA GLU A 67 8.55 -16.51 -13.12
C GLU A 67 7.68 -16.46 -14.38
N GLY A 68 8.30 -16.38 -15.56
CA GLY A 68 7.63 -16.45 -16.86
C GLY A 68 6.56 -15.36 -17.04
N ALA A 69 6.75 -14.19 -16.45
CA ALA A 69 5.72 -13.18 -16.35
C ALA A 69 5.45 -12.48 -17.68
N SER A 70 4.15 -12.35 -18.00
CA SER A 70 3.62 -11.31 -18.87
C SER A 70 2.91 -10.26 -18.01
N TYR A 71 2.80 -9.00 -18.50
CA TYR A 71 2.21 -7.92 -17.72
C TYR A 71 1.35 -7.00 -18.56
N ALA A 72 0.46 -6.29 -17.86
CA ALA A 72 -0.35 -5.24 -18.46
C ALA A 72 -0.42 -4.05 -17.49
N SER A 73 -0.30 -2.85 -18.04
CA SER A 73 -0.64 -1.61 -17.34
C SER A 73 -1.97 -1.10 -17.86
N PHE A 74 -2.83 -0.68 -16.97
CA PHE A 74 -4.12 -0.07 -17.32
C PHE A 74 -4.08 1.40 -16.91
N ASP A 75 -4.35 2.27 -17.86
CA ASP A 75 -4.47 3.70 -17.58
C ASP A 75 -5.87 4.00 -17.06
N GLY A 76 -5.95 4.68 -15.91
CA GLY A 76 -7.21 5.19 -15.36
C GLY A 76 -7.73 6.47 -16.01
N ASP A 77 -7.15 6.92 -17.13
CA ASP A 77 -7.37 8.22 -17.77
C ASP A 77 -8.72 8.37 -18.51
N GLY A 78 -9.77 7.76 -17.98
CA GLY A 78 -11.15 8.01 -18.43
C GLY A 78 -11.50 7.41 -19.79
N GLN A 79 -10.80 6.39 -20.25
CA GLN A 79 -11.19 5.64 -21.42
C GLN A 79 -12.37 4.74 -21.09
N ALA A 80 -13.46 4.88 -21.83
CA ALA A 80 -14.67 4.09 -21.63
C ALA A 80 -14.48 2.59 -21.88
N ASP A 81 -13.42 2.21 -22.61
CA ASP A 81 -13.07 0.83 -22.92
C ASP A 81 -11.65 0.54 -22.43
N LEU A 82 -11.55 -0.03 -21.23
CA LEU A 82 -10.25 -0.41 -20.62
C LEU A 82 -9.57 -1.58 -21.33
N THR A 83 -10.25 -2.32 -22.17
CA THR A 83 -9.62 -3.37 -22.99
C THR A 83 -8.72 -2.76 -24.07
N LEU A 84 -9.04 -1.57 -24.55
CA LEU A 84 -8.24 -0.79 -25.48
C LEU A 84 -7.13 0.03 -24.78
N ALA A 85 -7.29 0.31 -23.49
CA ALA A 85 -6.34 1.07 -22.69
C ALA A 85 -5.20 0.21 -22.12
N THR A 86 -5.29 -1.11 -22.24
CA THR A 86 -4.27 -2.03 -21.75
C THR A 86 -3.00 -1.87 -22.56
N GLN A 87 -1.94 -1.42 -21.91
CA GLN A 87 -0.62 -1.34 -22.50
C GLN A 87 0.22 -2.54 -22.05
N SER A 88 0.80 -3.27 -23.01
CA SER A 88 1.79 -4.28 -22.70
C SER A 88 3.15 -3.62 -22.57
N LEU A 89 3.81 -3.79 -21.44
CA LEU A 89 5.10 -3.19 -21.11
C LEU A 89 6.19 -4.28 -21.05
N PRO A 90 7.41 -4.09 -21.57
CA PRO A 90 8.49 -5.07 -21.45
C PRO A 90 9.03 -5.16 -20.02
N ILE A 91 9.27 -6.38 -19.57
CA ILE A 91 10.08 -6.66 -18.39
C ILE A 91 11.52 -6.75 -18.86
N ASP A 92 12.42 -6.04 -18.19
CA ASP A 92 13.84 -6.11 -18.51
C ASP A 92 14.48 -7.40 -17.98
N GLU A 93 15.73 -7.60 -18.33
CA GLU A 93 16.53 -8.78 -17.90
C GLU A 93 16.71 -8.90 -16.39
N ASN A 94 16.48 -7.82 -15.63
CA ASN A 94 16.55 -7.78 -14.17
C ASN A 94 15.19 -7.99 -13.51
N GLY A 95 14.14 -8.31 -14.26
CA GLY A 95 12.79 -8.47 -13.75
C GLY A 95 12.11 -7.14 -13.39
N ALA A 96 12.58 -6.01 -13.94
CA ALA A 96 12.00 -4.71 -13.70
C ALA A 96 11.13 -4.23 -14.87
N LEU A 97 10.09 -3.48 -14.56
CA LEU A 97 9.25 -2.81 -15.52
C LEU A 97 9.11 -1.32 -15.19
N THR A 98 9.01 -0.51 -16.22
CA THR A 98 8.87 0.94 -16.07
C THR A 98 7.50 1.40 -16.56
N VAL A 99 6.67 1.91 -15.65
CA VAL A 99 5.38 2.53 -15.97
C VAL A 99 5.57 4.03 -16.07
N LYS A 100 5.15 4.62 -17.18
CA LYS A 100 5.18 6.09 -17.40
C LYS A 100 3.78 6.64 -17.27
N SER A 101 3.64 7.80 -16.61
CA SER A 101 2.35 8.49 -16.61
C SER A 101 2.05 9.04 -18.00
N GLY A 102 0.77 9.00 -18.39
CA GLY A 102 0.28 9.75 -19.56
C GLY A 102 0.29 11.27 -19.32
N THR A 103 -0.32 12.02 -20.23
CA THR A 103 -0.45 13.49 -20.16
C THR A 103 -1.21 13.96 -18.92
N ARG A 104 -2.17 13.15 -18.45
CA ARG A 104 -2.87 13.34 -17.18
C ARG A 104 -2.29 12.40 -16.14
N GLY A 105 -2.13 12.84 -14.91
CA GLY A 105 -1.83 11.98 -13.77
C GLY A 105 -2.99 11.03 -13.47
N GLY A 106 -3.09 10.57 -12.25
CA GLY A 106 -4.15 9.69 -11.78
C GLY A 106 -3.63 8.34 -11.36
N TYR A 107 -4.51 7.36 -11.34
CA TYR A 107 -4.20 6.01 -10.87
C TYR A 107 -3.95 5.07 -12.05
N TYR A 108 -2.86 4.32 -11.91
CA TYR A 108 -2.47 3.28 -12.85
C TYR A 108 -2.51 1.94 -12.14
N LEU A 109 -3.27 1.01 -12.68
CA LEU A 109 -3.22 -0.38 -12.29
C LEU A 109 -2.03 -1.02 -12.97
N VAL A 110 -1.17 -1.65 -12.21
CA VAL A 110 -0.07 -2.48 -12.73
C VAL A 110 -0.35 -3.91 -12.36
N ARG A 111 -0.41 -4.78 -13.36
CA ARG A 111 -0.73 -6.19 -13.22
C ARG A 111 0.28 -7.03 -13.99
N ILE A 112 0.81 -8.05 -13.34
CA ILE A 112 1.71 -9.04 -13.93
C ILE A 112 1.07 -10.41 -13.80
N THR A 113 1.17 -11.21 -14.84
CA THR A 113 0.75 -12.62 -14.85
C THR A 113 1.95 -13.50 -15.17
N GLY A 114 2.12 -14.57 -14.41
CA GLY A 114 3.22 -15.52 -14.55
C GLY A 114 2.97 -16.74 -13.67
N HIS A 115 4.04 -17.36 -13.17
CA HIS A 115 3.97 -18.50 -12.26
C HIS A 115 4.49 -18.10 -10.89
N GLY A 116 3.76 -18.47 -9.84
CA GLY A 116 4.16 -18.28 -8.46
C GLY A 116 5.17 -19.35 -8.00
N PRO A 117 5.66 -19.24 -6.74
CA PRO A 117 6.69 -20.14 -6.21
C PRO A 117 6.27 -21.62 -6.14
N GLY A 118 4.99 -21.92 -6.10
CA GLY A 118 4.43 -23.27 -6.13
C GLY A 118 4.14 -23.79 -7.54
N GLY A 119 4.48 -23.04 -8.59
CA GLY A 119 4.17 -23.37 -9.98
C GLY A 119 2.72 -23.06 -10.38
N GLU A 120 1.93 -22.47 -9.48
CA GLU A 120 0.57 -22.00 -9.78
C GLU A 120 0.58 -20.81 -10.74
N GLU A 121 -0.46 -20.68 -11.57
CA GLU A 121 -0.65 -19.45 -12.35
C GLU A 121 -0.94 -18.28 -11.39
N ALA A 122 -0.10 -17.26 -11.45
CA ALA A 122 -0.12 -16.15 -10.51
C ALA A 122 -0.37 -14.81 -11.19
N THR A 123 -1.22 -14.00 -10.56
CA THR A 123 -1.44 -12.60 -10.92
C THR A 123 -1.07 -11.70 -9.76
N ALA A 124 -0.05 -10.86 -9.92
CA ALA A 124 0.32 -9.83 -8.95
C ALA A 124 -0.16 -8.46 -9.43
N THR A 125 -0.79 -7.71 -8.53
CA THR A 125 -1.41 -6.41 -8.83
C THR A 125 -1.00 -5.36 -7.82
N THR A 126 -0.76 -4.13 -8.29
CA THR A 126 -0.61 -2.94 -7.45
C THR A 126 -1.19 -1.71 -8.15
N LEU A 127 -1.48 -0.67 -7.40
CA LEU A 127 -1.95 0.62 -7.92
C LEU A 127 -0.90 1.69 -7.69
N LYS A 128 -0.65 2.50 -8.71
CA LYS A 128 0.25 3.65 -8.63
C LYS A 128 -0.49 4.94 -8.92
N TYR A 129 -0.36 5.89 -8.01
CA TYR A 129 -0.82 7.25 -8.22
C TYR A 129 0.30 8.14 -8.78
N PHE A 130 0.03 8.78 -9.92
CA PHE A 130 0.94 9.73 -10.57
C PHE A 130 0.34 11.13 -10.52
N SER A 131 0.36 11.80 -9.42
CA SER A 131 -0.06 13.20 -9.22
C SER A 131 -1.21 13.76 -10.10
N ASN A 132 -1.85 14.82 -9.64
CA ASN A 132 -2.99 15.49 -10.27
C ASN A 132 -2.64 16.23 -11.59
N PRO A 133 -3.69 16.50 -12.39
CA PRO A 133 -5.04 16.02 -12.32
C PRO A 133 -5.21 14.68 -13.04
N GLY A 134 -6.07 13.81 -12.51
CA GLY A 134 -6.46 12.55 -13.15
C GLY A 134 -7.89 12.18 -12.77
N PRO A 135 -8.56 11.30 -13.52
CA PRO A 135 -9.90 10.84 -13.21
C PRO A 135 -9.93 10.02 -11.91
N ALA A 136 -11.12 9.90 -11.33
CA ALA A 136 -11.33 8.99 -10.22
C ALA A 136 -11.09 7.54 -10.69
N PRO A 137 -10.48 6.67 -9.86
CA PRO A 137 -10.06 5.31 -10.25
C PRO A 137 -11.23 4.32 -10.40
N ARG A 138 -12.48 4.77 -10.41
CA ARG A 138 -13.67 3.91 -10.40
C ARG A 138 -13.71 2.95 -11.58
N ASP A 139 -13.40 3.44 -12.79
CA ASP A 139 -13.44 2.64 -14.00
C ASP A 139 -12.34 1.56 -13.96
N VAL A 140 -11.15 1.91 -13.47
CA VAL A 140 -10.05 0.96 -13.28
C VAL A 140 -10.41 -0.12 -12.26
N LEU A 141 -11.03 0.25 -11.13
CA LEU A 141 -11.38 -0.70 -10.08
C LEU A 141 -12.54 -1.62 -10.48
N ASN A 142 -13.50 -1.11 -11.27
CA ASN A 142 -14.71 -1.84 -11.66
C ASN A 142 -14.61 -2.58 -12.99
N ALA A 143 -13.55 -2.36 -13.76
CA ALA A 143 -13.38 -3.03 -15.03
C ALA A 143 -13.37 -4.55 -14.88
N ARG A 144 -14.05 -5.24 -15.79
CA ARG A 144 -13.97 -6.69 -15.92
C ARG A 144 -12.68 -7.04 -16.65
N ARG A 145 -11.88 -7.93 -16.05
CA ARG A 145 -10.61 -8.39 -16.61
C ARG A 145 -10.57 -9.90 -16.67
N PRO A 146 -9.85 -10.47 -17.63
CA PRO A 146 -9.63 -11.91 -17.67
C PRO A 146 -8.71 -12.36 -16.53
N GLY A 147 -8.88 -13.61 -16.10
CA GLY A 147 -8.07 -14.25 -15.08
C GLY A 147 -8.56 -14.02 -13.66
N PHE A 148 -7.78 -14.53 -12.71
CA PHE A 148 -8.05 -14.46 -11.28
C PHE A 148 -7.38 -13.23 -10.69
N GLU A 149 -8.13 -12.41 -9.94
CA GLU A 149 -7.63 -11.16 -9.38
C GLU A 149 -8.19 -10.87 -7.99
N ILE A 150 -7.41 -10.12 -7.19
CA ILE A 150 -7.88 -9.44 -5.99
C ILE A 150 -7.54 -7.95 -6.10
N MET A 151 -8.52 -7.09 -5.80
CA MET A 151 -8.40 -5.65 -5.98
C MET A 151 -9.18 -4.89 -4.91
N PRO A 152 -8.76 -3.68 -4.50
CA PRO A 152 -9.57 -2.86 -3.63
C PRO A 152 -10.91 -2.51 -4.30
N ALA A 153 -12.00 -2.58 -3.54
CA ALA A 153 -13.33 -2.16 -4.01
C ALA A 153 -13.41 -0.63 -4.16
N VAL A 154 -12.75 0.06 -3.25
CA VAL A 154 -12.54 1.52 -3.25
C VAL A 154 -11.14 1.83 -2.76
N LEU A 155 -10.59 2.97 -3.17
CA LEU A 155 -9.30 3.43 -2.67
C LEU A 155 -9.47 4.37 -1.47
N PRO A 156 -8.50 4.36 -0.53
CA PRO A 156 -8.43 5.36 0.50
C PRO A 156 -8.41 6.78 -0.09
N ARG A 157 -8.96 7.73 0.64
CA ARG A 157 -8.85 9.14 0.29
C ARG A 157 -7.39 9.59 0.34
N GLU A 158 -7.09 10.74 -0.27
CA GLU A 158 -5.77 11.36 -0.18
C GLU A 158 -4.62 10.47 -0.65
N HIS A 159 -4.69 10.06 -1.92
CA HIS A 159 -3.60 9.37 -2.61
C HIS A 159 -3.35 7.92 -2.17
N SER A 160 -4.40 7.20 -1.80
CA SER A 160 -4.35 5.76 -1.51
C SER A 160 -3.49 5.39 -0.30
N HIS A 161 -3.59 6.12 0.78
CA HIS A 161 -2.92 5.76 2.02
C HIS A 161 -3.85 4.95 2.91
N TYR A 162 -3.61 3.64 2.97
CA TYR A 162 -4.19 2.78 4.01
C TYR A 162 -3.58 3.12 5.36
N ARG A 163 -4.34 2.94 6.44
CA ARG A 163 -3.88 3.20 7.80
C ARG A 163 -4.09 1.98 8.69
N GLU A 164 -3.28 1.88 9.73
CA GLU A 164 -3.50 0.89 10.78
C GLU A 164 -4.90 1.04 11.41
N ASN A 165 -5.44 -0.07 11.90
CA ASN A 165 -6.77 -0.17 12.52
C ASN A 165 -7.95 0.20 11.60
N GLU A 166 -7.72 0.51 10.33
CA GLU A 166 -8.79 0.70 9.35
C GLU A 166 -9.16 -0.62 8.68
N THR A 167 -10.45 -0.78 8.37
CA THR A 167 -10.98 -1.90 7.60
C THR A 167 -11.31 -1.45 6.19
N TRP A 168 -10.78 -2.19 5.20
CA TRP A 168 -10.98 -1.91 3.79
C TRP A 168 -11.54 -3.12 3.06
N THR A 169 -12.40 -2.87 2.07
CA THR A 169 -13.03 -3.90 1.27
C THR A 169 -12.23 -4.17 0.00
N PHE A 170 -12.00 -5.45 -0.27
CA PHE A 170 -11.40 -5.94 -1.51
C PHE A 170 -12.37 -6.86 -2.23
N ASN A 171 -12.27 -6.90 -3.57
CA ASN A 171 -13.02 -7.79 -4.44
C ASN A 171 -12.11 -8.92 -4.93
N VAL A 172 -12.57 -10.15 -4.82
CA VAL A 172 -11.94 -11.33 -5.42
C VAL A 172 -12.80 -11.77 -6.60
N ARG A 173 -12.20 -11.86 -7.79
CA ARG A 173 -12.92 -12.11 -9.03
C ARG A 173 -12.20 -13.11 -9.93
N MET A 174 -12.98 -13.87 -10.70
CA MET A 174 -12.53 -14.69 -11.82
C MET A 174 -13.19 -14.19 -13.10
N ASN A 175 -12.42 -13.68 -14.05
CA ASN A 175 -12.92 -13.06 -15.29
C ASN A 175 -13.95 -11.94 -15.03
N GLY A 176 -13.79 -11.23 -13.91
CA GLY A 176 -14.70 -10.18 -13.44
C GLY A 176 -15.93 -10.69 -12.68
N ASP A 177 -16.14 -11.99 -12.54
CA ASP A 177 -17.22 -12.55 -11.72
C ASP A 177 -16.77 -12.78 -10.27
N PRO A 178 -17.61 -12.52 -9.26
CA PRO A 178 -17.25 -12.63 -7.86
C PRO A 178 -16.95 -14.08 -7.45
N MET A 179 -16.00 -14.25 -6.52
CA MET A 179 -15.59 -15.54 -5.98
C MET A 179 -15.82 -15.59 -4.47
N ALA A 180 -16.77 -16.42 -4.05
CA ALA A 180 -17.15 -16.62 -2.65
C ALA A 180 -16.30 -17.69 -1.94
N ASP A 181 -16.36 -17.69 -0.60
CA ASP A 181 -15.84 -18.73 0.29
C ASP A 181 -14.34 -19.04 0.12
N LEU A 182 -13.56 -18.10 -0.39
CA LEU A 182 -12.12 -18.27 -0.55
C LEU A 182 -11.36 -17.71 0.66
N PRO A 183 -10.34 -18.44 1.17
CA PRO A 183 -9.44 -17.91 2.18
C PRO A 183 -8.54 -16.82 1.58
N VAL A 184 -8.49 -15.70 2.26
CA VAL A 184 -7.67 -14.52 1.89
C VAL A 184 -6.69 -14.25 3.00
N VAL A 185 -5.40 -14.19 2.68
CA VAL A 185 -4.32 -13.97 3.64
C VAL A 185 -3.80 -12.55 3.49
N LEU A 186 -3.70 -11.82 4.60
CA LEU A 186 -2.93 -10.59 4.72
C LEU A 186 -1.58 -10.93 5.35
N GLU A 187 -0.47 -10.50 4.71
CA GLU A 187 0.87 -10.47 5.32
C GLU A 187 1.41 -9.05 5.31
N THR A 188 2.15 -8.68 6.35
CA THR A 188 2.77 -7.36 6.47
C THR A 188 4.27 -7.47 6.65
N SER A 189 5.02 -6.46 6.25
CA SER A 189 6.47 -6.40 6.47
C SER A 189 6.88 -6.23 7.95
N ASN A 190 5.91 -6.02 8.84
CA ASN A 190 6.11 -6.05 10.29
C ASN A 190 5.93 -7.47 10.89
N GLY A 191 5.65 -8.47 10.04
CA GLY A 191 5.50 -9.87 10.45
C GLY A 191 4.09 -10.25 10.90
N THR A 192 3.10 -9.36 10.80
CA THR A 192 1.70 -9.71 11.08
C THR A 192 1.11 -10.50 9.93
N GLN A 193 0.39 -11.58 10.26
CA GLN A 193 -0.36 -12.40 9.32
C GLN A 193 -1.79 -12.58 9.84
N SER A 194 -2.78 -12.44 8.95
CA SER A 194 -4.20 -12.62 9.26
C SER A 194 -4.93 -13.31 8.11
N THR A 195 -5.96 -14.09 8.41
CA THR A 195 -6.77 -14.79 7.40
C THR A 195 -8.22 -14.34 7.49
N TYR A 196 -8.83 -14.10 6.33
CA TYR A 196 -10.20 -13.70 6.12
C TYR A 196 -10.87 -14.66 5.13
N THR A 197 -12.16 -14.51 4.91
CA THR A 197 -12.91 -15.30 3.92
C THR A 197 -13.77 -14.37 3.06
N THR A 198 -13.84 -14.61 1.75
CA THR A 198 -14.71 -13.85 0.87
C THR A 198 -16.18 -14.18 1.13
N LYS A 199 -17.03 -13.16 1.05
CA LYS A 199 -18.49 -13.25 1.14
C LYS A 199 -19.09 -13.78 -0.17
N GLU A 200 -20.41 -14.01 -0.20
CA GLU A 200 -21.15 -14.48 -1.38
C GLU A 200 -20.98 -13.55 -2.61
N ASP A 201 -20.83 -12.26 -2.38
CA ASP A 201 -20.61 -11.24 -3.42
C ASP A 201 -19.13 -11.11 -3.85
N GLY A 202 -18.25 -12.00 -3.38
CA GLY A 202 -16.82 -11.98 -3.66
C GLY A 202 -16.06 -10.89 -2.92
N THR A 203 -16.69 -10.15 -2.01
CA THR A 203 -16.00 -9.14 -1.21
C THR A 203 -15.34 -9.76 0.02
N VAL A 204 -14.24 -9.14 0.49
CA VAL A 204 -13.59 -9.44 1.75
C VAL A 204 -13.24 -8.15 2.48
N GLU A 205 -13.54 -8.08 3.77
CA GLU A 205 -13.16 -6.97 4.64
C GLU A 205 -11.85 -7.30 5.35
N VAL A 206 -10.81 -6.52 5.08
CA VAL A 206 -9.47 -6.70 5.64
C VAL A 206 -9.18 -5.54 6.58
N THR A 207 -8.87 -5.85 7.85
CA THR A 207 -8.46 -4.87 8.85
C THR A 207 -6.95 -4.85 8.94
N PHE A 208 -6.35 -3.67 8.74
CA PHE A 208 -4.90 -3.50 8.89
C PHE A 208 -4.52 -3.49 10.37
N PRO A 209 -3.42 -4.19 10.74
CA PRO A 209 -3.00 -4.31 12.14
C PRO A 209 -2.49 -3.00 12.71
N GLY A 210 -2.61 -2.83 14.04
CA GLY A 210 -2.08 -1.68 14.79
C GLY A 210 -0.61 -1.87 15.14
N ASP A 211 0.26 -1.95 14.14
CA ASP A 211 1.68 -2.32 14.29
C ASP A 211 2.58 -1.16 14.74
N PHE A 212 2.08 0.07 14.75
CA PHE A 212 2.91 1.27 14.94
C PHE A 212 2.72 1.99 16.28
N LYS A 213 1.82 1.51 17.13
CA LYS A 213 1.46 2.18 18.40
C LYS A 213 2.63 2.45 19.34
N ASP A 214 3.67 1.63 19.28
CA ASP A 214 4.82 1.71 20.18
C ASP A 214 6.02 2.44 19.55
N ILE A 215 5.86 3.06 18.37
CA ILE A 215 6.92 3.81 17.70
C ILE A 215 6.86 5.29 18.09
N PRO A 216 7.81 5.78 18.93
CA PRO A 216 7.83 7.18 19.34
C PRO A 216 8.05 8.14 18.16
N LYS A 217 7.50 9.36 18.27
CA LYS A 217 7.57 10.37 17.17
C LYS A 217 8.99 10.82 16.85
N ASP A 218 9.90 10.77 17.80
CA ASP A 218 11.33 11.09 17.62
C ASP A 218 12.08 10.04 16.78
N GLN A 219 11.50 8.83 16.65
CA GLN A 219 12.00 7.76 15.77
C GLN A 219 11.42 7.84 14.34
N TRP A 220 10.56 8.81 14.07
CA TRP A 220 9.97 8.97 12.73
C TRP A 220 11.01 9.48 11.73
N ASN A 221 11.09 8.83 10.57
CA ASN A 221 12.04 9.21 9.53
C ASN A 221 11.73 10.60 8.97
N HIS A 222 12.53 11.60 9.32
CA HIS A 222 12.31 13.01 8.93
C HIS A 222 10.89 13.53 9.22
N GLY A 223 10.30 13.14 10.34
CA GLY A 223 8.96 13.54 10.74
C GLY A 223 7.82 12.88 9.94
N ARG A 224 8.13 11.88 9.11
CA ARG A 224 7.13 11.09 8.40
C ARG A 224 6.67 9.93 9.28
N PRO A 225 5.35 9.69 9.37
CA PRO A 225 4.82 8.52 10.06
C PRO A 225 5.45 7.23 9.54
N PRO A 226 5.67 6.24 10.40
CA PRO A 226 6.12 4.93 9.96
C PRO A 226 5.09 4.29 9.03
N ALA A 227 5.60 3.49 8.10
CA ALA A 227 4.82 2.77 7.12
C ALA A 227 5.32 1.33 7.01
N SER A 228 4.42 0.41 6.76
CA SER A 228 4.69 -0.98 6.46
C SER A 228 4.13 -1.35 5.11
N LYS A 229 4.75 -2.32 4.45
CA LYS A 229 4.23 -2.92 3.22
C LYS A 229 3.30 -4.06 3.59
N PHE A 230 2.36 -4.34 2.70
CA PHE A 230 1.48 -5.49 2.84
C PHE A 230 1.26 -6.20 1.50
N VAL A 231 0.89 -7.45 1.58
CA VAL A 231 0.32 -8.24 0.49
C VAL A 231 -0.95 -8.89 0.97
N ILE A 232 -1.98 -8.85 0.12
CA ILE A 232 -3.20 -9.64 0.29
C ILE A 232 -3.17 -10.71 -0.80
N ALA A 233 -3.25 -11.97 -0.39
CA ALA A 233 -3.14 -13.12 -1.27
C ALA A 233 -4.36 -14.01 -1.17
N VAL A 234 -4.81 -14.55 -2.30
CA VAL A 234 -5.92 -15.49 -2.38
C VAL A 234 -5.57 -16.61 -3.36
N ARG A 235 -5.88 -17.86 -2.99
CA ARG A 235 -5.68 -19.04 -3.83
C ARG A 235 -7.01 -19.69 -4.17
N ASN A 236 -7.11 -20.19 -5.40
CA ASN A 236 -8.22 -21.00 -5.86
C ASN A 236 -7.70 -22.10 -6.80
N GLY A 237 -7.60 -23.34 -6.31
CA GLY A 237 -6.97 -24.42 -7.07
C GLY A 237 -5.52 -24.11 -7.44
N GLY A 238 -5.20 -24.19 -8.72
CA GLY A 238 -3.86 -23.86 -9.27
C GLY A 238 -3.64 -22.38 -9.57
N LEU A 239 -4.47 -21.47 -9.02
CA LEU A 239 -4.43 -20.04 -9.27
C LEU A 239 -4.06 -19.28 -8.00
N LEU A 240 -3.26 -18.24 -8.14
CA LEU A 240 -2.88 -17.31 -7.07
C LEU A 240 -3.08 -15.87 -7.54
N ALA A 241 -3.81 -15.07 -6.78
CA ALA A 241 -3.91 -13.64 -7.00
C ALA A 241 -3.37 -12.87 -5.80
N THR A 242 -2.62 -11.79 -6.04
CA THR A 242 -2.10 -10.91 -5.01
C THR A 242 -2.34 -9.45 -5.32
N TYR A 243 -2.56 -8.68 -4.27
CA TYR A 243 -2.54 -7.20 -4.29
C TYR A 243 -1.58 -6.71 -3.22
N ASN A 244 -0.66 -5.82 -3.58
CA ASN A 244 0.28 -5.25 -2.62
C ASN A 244 0.32 -3.73 -2.68
N ASP A 245 0.50 -3.12 -1.50
CA ASP A 245 0.67 -1.69 -1.29
C ASP A 245 1.34 -1.45 0.07
N SER A 246 1.14 -0.29 0.66
CA SER A 246 1.61 0.08 2.00
C SER A 246 0.49 0.66 2.86
N TYR A 247 0.61 0.51 4.18
CA TYR A 247 -0.23 1.18 5.17
C TYR A 247 0.65 1.94 6.16
N ASN A 248 0.09 2.99 6.73
CA ASN A 248 0.81 3.93 7.58
C ASN A 248 0.20 3.95 8.99
N LEU A 249 0.99 4.43 9.95
CA LEU A 249 0.47 4.85 11.25
C LEU A 249 -0.71 5.81 11.05
N ASP A 250 -1.80 5.62 11.78
CA ASP A 250 -2.86 6.62 11.88
C ASP A 250 -2.43 7.79 12.80
N ALA A 251 -1.63 8.69 12.23
CA ALA A 251 -1.16 9.88 12.94
C ALA A 251 -2.29 10.84 13.36
N TYR A 252 -3.52 10.55 12.97
CA TYR A 252 -4.69 11.41 13.22
C TYR A 252 -5.74 10.75 14.14
N GLY A 253 -5.64 9.44 14.39
CA GLY A 253 -6.59 8.72 15.26
C GLY A 253 -6.66 9.26 16.69
N ASP A 254 -5.55 9.77 17.20
CA ASP A 254 -5.46 10.38 18.53
C ASP A 254 -5.91 11.85 18.59
N LYS A 255 -6.34 12.44 17.47
CA LYS A 255 -6.87 13.80 17.52
C LYS A 255 -8.17 13.79 18.32
N ASN A 256 -8.09 14.35 19.50
CA ASN A 256 -9.22 14.47 20.41
C ASN A 256 -10.30 15.37 19.76
N LEU A 257 -11.19 14.74 19.00
CA LEU A 257 -12.30 15.41 18.31
C LEU A 257 -13.14 16.26 19.28
N TRP A 258 -13.26 15.78 20.53
CA TRP A 258 -13.96 16.47 21.60
C TRP A 258 -13.28 17.76 22.02
N ALA A 259 -11.95 17.81 22.02
CA ALA A 259 -11.21 19.05 22.26
C ALA A 259 -11.47 20.06 21.13
N GLY A 260 -11.45 19.62 19.87
CA GLY A 260 -11.77 20.48 18.72
C GLY A 260 -13.19 21.04 18.77
N ILE A 261 -14.18 20.21 19.09
CA ILE A 261 -15.58 20.63 19.28
C ILE A 261 -15.69 21.59 20.49
N GLY A 262 -15.03 21.26 21.59
CA GLY A 262 -15.01 22.09 22.79
C GLY A 262 -14.48 23.51 22.53
N PHE A 263 -13.37 23.64 21.81
CA PHE A 263 -12.82 24.96 21.42
C PHE A 263 -13.73 25.71 20.46
N THR A 264 -14.41 25.02 19.55
CA THR A 264 -15.36 25.64 18.62
C THR A 264 -16.56 26.22 19.37
N VAL A 265 -17.14 25.45 20.30
CA VAL A 265 -18.26 25.89 21.13
C VAL A 265 -17.86 27.08 22.04
N LEU A 266 -16.69 26.99 22.69
CA LEU A 266 -16.17 28.10 23.51
C LEU A 266 -15.95 29.38 22.68
N GLY A 267 -15.42 29.25 21.47
CA GLY A 267 -15.25 30.37 20.54
C GLY A 267 -16.57 30.99 20.11
N MET A 268 -17.61 30.19 19.85
CA MET A 268 -18.96 30.70 19.56
C MET A 268 -19.57 31.43 20.74
N VAL A 269 -19.46 30.89 21.97
CA VAL A 269 -19.96 31.53 23.17
C VAL A 269 -19.25 32.87 23.45
N ALA A 270 -17.91 32.89 23.29
CA ALA A 270 -17.11 34.11 23.46
C ALA A 270 -17.43 35.19 22.40
N ALA A 271 -17.88 34.81 21.22
CA ALA A 271 -18.26 35.76 20.16
C ALA A 271 -19.65 36.44 20.41
N VAL A 272 -20.53 35.84 21.21
CA VAL A 272 -21.89 36.36 21.47
C VAL A 272 -21.90 37.81 21.98
N PRO A 273 -21.07 38.23 22.95
CA PRO A 273 -21.05 39.61 23.42
C PRO A 273 -20.64 40.61 22.33
N ILE A 274 -19.72 40.21 21.47
CA ILE A 274 -19.20 41.06 20.36
C ILE A 274 -20.30 41.30 19.33
N VAL A 275 -21.02 40.24 18.94
CA VAL A 275 -22.15 40.35 18.02
C VAL A 275 -23.31 41.15 18.56
N ARG A 276 -23.61 41.00 19.88
CA ARG A 276 -24.67 41.77 20.53
C ARG A 276 -24.34 43.28 20.64
N ARG A 277 -23.08 43.65 20.83
CA ARG A 277 -22.66 45.06 20.85
C ARG A 277 -22.88 45.75 19.49
N ARG A 278 -22.65 45.08 18.38
CA ARG A 278 -22.87 45.65 17.02
C ARG A 278 -24.35 45.95 16.71
N LYS A 279 -25.29 45.18 17.25
CA LYS A 279 -26.74 45.44 17.05
C LYS A 279 -27.25 46.68 17.80
N LYS A 280 -26.63 47.13 18.90
CA LYS A 280 -27.03 48.32 19.62
C LYS A 280 -26.60 49.64 18.97
N THR A 281 -25.56 49.62 18.12
CA THR A 281 -25.03 50.81 17.45
C THR A 281 -25.85 51.22 16.22
N ASN A 282 -26.66 50.32 15.64
CA ASN A 282 -27.46 50.59 14.44
C ASN A 282 -28.93 50.99 14.74
N GLN A 283 -29.33 51.21 16.00
CA GLN A 283 -30.70 51.66 16.38
C GLN A 283 -30.74 53.09 16.91
N GLY A 284 -29.66 53.87 16.77
CA GLY A 284 -29.58 55.25 17.21
C GLY A 284 -29.11 56.16 16.08
N GLY A 285 -29.86 56.21 14.97
CA GLY A 285 -29.65 57.14 13.88
C GLY A 285 -30.97 57.49 13.22
#